data_90323114000b27dc070a7fba31d24971
#
_entry.id   90323114000b27dc070a7fba31d24971
#
_cell.length_a   1.000
_cell.length_b   1.000
_cell.length_c   1.000
_cell.angle_alpha   90.00
_cell.angle_beta   90.00
_cell.angle_gamma   90.00
#
_symmetry.space_group_name_H-M   'P 1'
#
loop_
_entity.id
_entity.type
_entity.pdbx_description
1 polymer ?
#
loop_
_entity_poly.entity_id
_entity_poly.type
_entity_poly.pdbx_seq_one_letter_code
_entity_poly.pdbx_strand_id
1 'polypeptide(L)'
;MIGGGQLARMTHQAAIALGQRLRVLAVTPDDPAAQVTPDVVIGSHDDLDALRRAAAGADVVTFDHEHVPPELLDKLIADGVN
;
A
#
# COMPACT_ATOMS: atom_id res chain seq x y z
N MET A 1 0.93 2.43 -0.86
CA MET A 1 1.80 1.33 -1.34
C MET A 1 1.14 0.01 -0.99
N ILE A 2 0.82 -0.76 -1.97
CA ILE A 2 0.30 -2.11 -1.77
C ILE A 2 1.49 -3.05 -1.65
N GLY A 3 1.68 -3.60 -0.47
CA GLY A 3 2.82 -4.43 -0.12
C GLY A 3 3.66 -3.81 0.99
N GLY A 4 4.23 -4.64 1.85
CA GLY A 4 4.98 -4.22 3.03
C GLY A 4 6.42 -4.73 3.05
N GLY A 5 6.96 -5.16 1.91
CA GLY A 5 8.29 -5.73 1.83
C GLY A 5 9.42 -4.69 1.85
N GLN A 6 10.61 -5.15 1.50
CA GLN A 6 11.82 -4.31 1.57
C GLN A 6 11.74 -3.12 0.61
N LEU A 7 11.17 -3.30 -0.59
CA LEU A 7 11.03 -2.20 -1.53
C LEU A 7 10.09 -1.12 -0.99
N ALA A 8 8.98 -1.51 -0.36
CA ALA A 8 8.07 -0.57 0.29
C ALA A 8 8.76 0.17 1.43
N ARG A 9 9.59 -0.51 2.22
CA ARG A 9 10.37 0.12 3.28
C ARG A 9 11.33 1.17 2.72
N MET A 10 12.03 0.86 1.63
CA MET A 10 12.95 1.81 0.97
C MET A 10 12.19 3.01 0.40
N THR A 11 11.01 2.77 -0.17
CA THR A 11 10.14 3.84 -0.69
C THR A 11 9.70 4.77 0.44
N HIS A 12 9.35 4.21 1.60
CA HIS A 12 8.98 5.01 2.77
C HIS A 12 10.13 5.92 3.22
N GLN A 13 11.36 5.40 3.25
CA GLN A 13 12.54 6.19 3.61
C GLN A 13 12.74 7.36 2.64
N ALA A 14 12.56 7.12 1.34
CA ALA A 14 12.64 8.17 0.32
C ALA A 14 11.50 9.19 0.47
N ALA A 15 10.30 8.73 0.80
CA ALA A 15 9.15 9.60 1.02
C ALA A 15 9.38 10.57 2.19
N ILE A 16 9.95 10.09 3.30
CA ILE A 16 10.29 10.93 4.45
C ILE A 16 11.24 12.06 4.02
N ALA A 17 12.27 11.72 3.27
CA ALA A 17 13.27 12.69 2.80
C ALA A 17 12.65 13.76 1.89
N LEU A 18 11.56 13.43 1.16
CA LEU A 18 10.87 14.34 0.26
C LEU A 18 9.66 15.05 0.92
N GLY A 19 9.43 14.82 2.21
CA GLY A 19 8.27 15.38 2.90
C GLY A 19 6.94 14.77 2.49
N GLN A 20 6.94 13.59 1.90
CA GLN A 20 5.75 12.87 1.46
C GLN A 20 5.26 11.92 2.54
N ARG A 21 3.98 11.54 2.46
CA ARG A 21 3.38 10.53 3.34
C ARG A 21 3.16 9.25 2.57
N LEU A 22 3.46 8.12 3.22
CA LEU A 22 3.24 6.81 2.66
C LEU A 22 2.38 5.97 3.61
N ARG A 23 1.28 5.44 3.08
CA ARG A 23 0.51 4.38 3.74
C ARG A 23 0.84 3.07 3.07
N VAL A 24 1.10 2.02 3.85
CA VAL A 24 1.37 0.68 3.31
C VAL A 24 0.25 -0.29 3.68
N LEU A 25 -0.07 -1.18 2.75
CA LEU A 25 -0.84 -2.39 3.02
C LEU A 25 0.14 -3.52 3.22
N ALA A 26 0.22 -4.05 4.42
CA ALA A 26 1.12 -5.14 4.79
C ALA A 26 0.33 -6.35 5.26
N VAL A 27 0.88 -7.54 5.06
CA VAL A 27 0.25 -8.79 5.51
C VAL A 27 0.33 -8.92 7.03
N THR A 28 1.46 -8.54 7.61
CA THR A 28 1.68 -8.60 9.06
C THR A 28 2.36 -7.32 9.57
N PRO A 29 2.23 -6.99 10.88
CA PRO A 29 2.96 -5.87 11.47
C PRO A 29 4.48 -6.07 11.45
N ASP A 30 4.94 -7.31 11.22
CA ASP A 30 6.37 -7.64 11.18
C ASP A 30 7.00 -7.45 9.79
N ASP A 31 6.19 -7.15 8.76
CA ASP A 31 6.73 -6.87 7.42
C ASP A 31 7.71 -5.69 7.47
N PRO A 32 8.77 -5.68 6.62
CA PRO A 32 9.82 -4.67 6.70
C PRO A 32 9.31 -3.22 6.68
N ALA A 33 8.35 -2.89 5.82
CA ALA A 33 7.80 -1.54 5.77
C ALA A 33 6.88 -1.26 6.95
N ALA A 34 6.14 -2.26 7.44
CA ALA A 34 5.22 -2.10 8.57
C ALA A 34 5.97 -1.75 9.87
N GLN A 35 7.20 -2.21 10.02
CA GLN A 35 8.01 -1.92 11.21
C GLN A 35 8.42 -0.45 11.32
N VAL A 36 8.47 0.28 10.22
CA VAL A 36 9.00 1.65 10.18
C VAL A 36 7.98 2.69 9.72
N THR A 37 6.82 2.27 9.23
CA THR A 37 5.78 3.17 8.70
C THR A 37 4.71 3.38 9.75
N PRO A 38 4.39 4.63 10.12
CA PRO A 38 3.34 4.89 11.12
C PRO A 38 1.92 4.65 10.58
N ASP A 39 1.71 4.72 9.27
CA ASP A 39 0.39 4.56 8.64
C ASP A 39 0.33 3.22 7.91
N VAL A 40 -0.15 2.19 8.61
CA VAL A 40 -0.17 0.81 8.12
C VAL A 40 -1.60 0.27 8.17
N VAL A 41 -2.03 -0.35 7.07
CA VAL A 41 -3.24 -1.18 7.01
C VAL A 41 -2.77 -2.63 6.92
N ILE A 42 -3.29 -3.48 7.81
CA ILE A 42 -2.97 -4.91 7.79
C ILE A 42 -4.05 -5.65 7.01
N GLY A 43 -3.64 -6.41 6.01
CA GLY A 43 -4.55 -7.19 5.17
C GLY A 43 -3.83 -7.82 4.01
N SER A 44 -4.55 -8.67 3.27
CA SER A 44 -4.01 -9.33 2.09
C SER A 44 -4.17 -8.45 0.84
N HIS A 45 -3.19 -8.51 -0.06
CA HIS A 45 -3.24 -7.78 -1.33
C HIS A 45 -4.34 -8.30 -2.28
N ASP A 46 -4.96 -9.43 -1.98
CA ASP A 46 -6.09 -9.99 -2.73
C ASP A 46 -7.44 -9.78 -2.02
N ASP A 47 -7.47 -9.01 -0.94
CA ASP A 47 -8.68 -8.63 -0.21
C ASP A 47 -9.11 -7.23 -0.64
N LEU A 48 -10.25 -7.12 -1.33
CA LEU A 48 -10.75 -5.85 -1.85
C LEU A 48 -11.01 -4.83 -0.73
N ASP A 49 -11.54 -5.26 0.42
CA ASP A 49 -11.79 -4.36 1.54
C ASP A 49 -10.49 -3.78 2.09
N ALA A 50 -9.44 -4.60 2.20
CA ALA A 50 -8.12 -4.14 2.63
C ALA A 50 -7.52 -3.16 1.62
N LEU A 51 -7.64 -3.44 0.32
CA LEU A 51 -7.18 -2.54 -0.73
C LEU A 51 -7.92 -1.20 -0.68
N ARG A 52 -9.23 -1.23 -0.48
CA ARG A 52 -10.03 0.01 -0.36
C ARG A 52 -9.63 0.83 0.85
N ARG A 53 -9.36 0.19 2.00
CA ARG A 53 -8.90 0.89 3.21
C ARG A 53 -7.51 1.51 2.98
N ALA A 54 -6.62 0.79 2.31
CA ALA A 54 -5.29 1.30 2.00
C ALA A 54 -5.35 2.49 1.04
N ALA A 55 -6.27 2.46 0.07
CA ALA A 55 -6.41 3.51 -0.94
C ALA A 55 -7.21 4.72 -0.46
N ALA A 56 -7.94 4.62 0.66
CA ALA A 56 -8.83 5.69 1.13
C ALA A 56 -8.06 6.99 1.39
N GLY A 57 -8.42 8.05 0.70
CA GLY A 57 -7.79 9.37 0.82
C GLY A 57 -6.40 9.48 0.20
N ALA A 58 -5.92 8.45 -0.48
CA ALA A 58 -4.62 8.49 -1.14
C ALA A 58 -4.70 9.25 -2.47
N ASP A 59 -3.67 10.03 -2.78
CA ASP A 59 -3.57 10.71 -4.07
C ASP A 59 -3.19 9.73 -5.18
N VAL A 60 -2.33 8.77 -4.87
CA VAL A 60 -1.83 7.75 -5.81
C VAL A 60 -1.67 6.43 -5.08
N VAL A 61 -1.97 5.33 -5.76
CA VAL A 61 -1.72 3.98 -5.27
C VAL A 61 -0.64 3.35 -6.13
N THR A 62 0.35 2.74 -5.50
CA THR A 62 1.44 2.02 -6.17
C THR A 62 1.68 0.67 -5.49
N PHE A 63 2.53 -0.17 -6.09
CA PHE A 63 2.74 -1.54 -5.67
C PHE A 63 4.23 -1.85 -5.59
N ASP A 64 4.60 -2.75 -4.66
CA ASP A 64 5.96 -3.29 -4.60
C ASP A 64 6.07 -4.68 -5.26
N HIS A 65 4.96 -5.23 -5.78
CA HIS A 65 4.92 -6.52 -6.48
C HIS A 65 3.74 -6.56 -7.46
N GLU A 66 3.66 -7.63 -8.25
CA GLU A 66 2.65 -7.79 -9.31
C GLU A 66 1.54 -8.80 -8.94
N HIS A 67 1.33 -9.08 -7.67
CA HIS A 67 0.44 -10.16 -7.22
C HIS A 67 -1.00 -9.73 -6.99
N VAL A 68 -1.35 -8.45 -7.19
CA VAL A 68 -2.73 -7.99 -7.03
C VAL A 68 -3.56 -8.45 -8.23
N PRO A 69 -4.69 -9.16 -8.00
CA PRO A 69 -5.54 -9.61 -9.10
C PRO A 69 -6.05 -8.44 -9.94
N PRO A 70 -5.99 -8.53 -11.29
CA PRO A 70 -6.43 -7.44 -12.17
C PRO A 70 -7.87 -7.00 -11.94
N GLU A 71 -8.78 -7.92 -11.63
CA GLU A 71 -10.18 -7.60 -11.35
C GLU A 71 -10.36 -6.71 -10.12
N LEU A 72 -9.46 -6.82 -9.12
CA LEU A 72 -9.48 -5.93 -7.96
C LEU A 72 -8.95 -4.55 -8.31
N LEU A 73 -7.95 -4.46 -9.18
CA LEU A 73 -7.44 -3.19 -9.71
C LEU A 73 -8.54 -2.45 -10.47
N ASP A 74 -9.32 -3.15 -11.30
CA ASP A 74 -10.43 -2.57 -12.03
C ASP A 74 -11.49 -1.99 -11.08
N LYS A 75 -11.77 -2.68 -9.97
CA LYS A 75 -12.70 -2.19 -8.96
C LYS A 75 -12.18 -0.93 -8.26
N LEU A 76 -10.89 -0.86 -7.96
CA LEU A 76 -10.28 0.32 -7.37
C LEU A 76 -10.34 1.51 -8.34
N ILE A 77 -10.10 1.28 -9.63
CA ILE A 77 -10.22 2.32 -10.66
C ILE A 77 -11.66 2.81 -10.74
N ALA A 78 -12.63 1.91 -10.69
CA ALA A 78 -14.05 2.26 -10.67
C ALA A 78 -14.42 3.09 -9.42
N ASP A 79 -13.72 2.92 -8.30
CA ASP A 79 -13.88 3.71 -7.09
C ASP A 79 -13.20 5.10 -7.19
N GLY A 80 -12.53 5.41 -8.30
CA GLY A 80 -11.83 6.68 -8.49
C GLY A 80 -10.39 6.70 -7.98
N VAL A 81 -9.78 5.55 -7.78
CA VAL A 81 -8.38 5.44 -7.30
C VAL A 81 -7.41 5.62 -8.47
N ASN A 82 -6.36 6.38 -8.23
CA ASN A 82 -5.27 6.57 -9.21
C ASN A 82 -4.17 5.51 -9.08
#